data_c07da2ffdbb420c289be4581e7ee94df
#
_entry.id   c07da2ffdbb420c289be4581e7ee94df
#
_cell.length_a   1.000
_cell.length_b   1.000
_cell.length_c   1.000
_cell.angle_alpha   90.00
_cell.angle_beta   90.00
_cell.angle_gamma   90.00
#
_symmetry.space_group_name_H-M   'P 1'
#
loop_
_entity.id
_entity.type
_entity.pdbx_description
1 polymer ?
#
loop_
_entity_poly.entity_id
_entity_poly.type
_entity_poly.pdbx_seq_one_letter_code
_entity_poly.pdbx_strand_id
1 'polypeptide(L)'
;HCQNLAEAGGADDRTWQAYLSTQARPGQPAIDARDRIGTGPWYNFDGIMIARDVAHLHGDTIELARLGNNLTKRTGLTEKGQIVPGLNDYKHPQDDVWEYVRTTPYTNRHEILTGSQLDGTAFPSELDYTCDNWTSNADPEPGPNQGGMGMGLYPGRPNAQIGFPDRNGGGDGSWNSSHGTRGCSQTALAMTHGVGKLYCFAID
;
A
#
# COMPACT_ATOMS: atom_id res chain seq x y z
N HIS A 1 -4.64 -14.37 -2.20
CA HIS A 1 -3.35 -13.98 -2.80
C HIS A 1 -2.22 -14.02 -1.76
N CYS A 2 -2.37 -13.36 -0.59
CA CYS A 2 -1.36 -13.41 0.47
C CYS A 2 -1.04 -14.84 0.92
N GLN A 3 -2.05 -15.70 1.10
CA GLN A 3 -1.85 -17.10 1.44
C GLN A 3 -0.97 -17.81 0.39
N ASN A 4 -1.29 -17.67 -0.89
CA ASN A 4 -0.52 -18.31 -1.97
C ASN A 4 0.93 -17.78 -2.05
N LEU A 5 1.16 -16.50 -1.75
CA LEU A 5 2.51 -15.93 -1.71
C LEU A 5 3.30 -16.46 -0.52
N ALA A 6 2.67 -16.57 0.64
CA ALA A 6 3.28 -17.12 1.85
C ALA A 6 3.67 -18.60 1.67
N GLU A 7 2.77 -19.40 1.09
CA GLU A 7 3.04 -20.79 0.73
C GLU A 7 4.23 -20.91 -0.23
N ALA A 8 4.26 -20.07 -1.28
CA ALA A 8 5.37 -20.02 -2.22
C ALA A 8 6.69 -19.52 -1.59
N GLY A 9 6.59 -18.75 -0.50
CA GLY A 9 7.72 -18.28 0.29
C GLY A 9 8.16 -19.23 1.42
N GLY A 10 7.44 -20.34 1.62
CA GLY A 10 7.75 -21.31 2.69
C GLY A 10 7.22 -20.94 4.08
N ALA A 11 6.19 -20.09 4.14
CA ALA A 11 5.49 -19.66 5.36
C ALA A 11 4.03 -20.15 5.38
N ASP A 12 3.84 -21.43 5.07
CA ASP A 12 2.55 -22.10 4.93
C ASP A 12 1.94 -22.60 6.24
N ASP A 13 2.66 -22.46 7.34
CA ASP A 13 2.25 -22.86 8.69
C ASP A 13 1.29 -21.86 9.37
N ARG A 14 0.95 -20.75 8.68
CA ARG A 14 0.10 -19.67 9.18
C ARG A 14 -0.98 -19.27 8.20
N THR A 15 -2.02 -18.62 8.71
CA THR A 15 -3.06 -17.99 7.90
C THR A 15 -2.67 -16.55 7.57
N TRP A 16 -2.65 -16.21 6.28
CA TRP A 16 -2.21 -14.90 5.80
C TRP A 16 -3.34 -14.11 5.18
N GLN A 17 -3.49 -12.87 5.58
CA GLN A 17 -4.47 -11.94 5.01
C GLN A 17 -3.81 -10.65 4.51
N ALA A 18 -4.46 -10.05 3.51
CA ALA A 18 -4.05 -8.75 2.99
C ALA A 18 -4.57 -7.62 3.88
N TYR A 19 -3.73 -6.63 4.13
CA TYR A 19 -4.11 -5.37 4.75
C TYR A 19 -4.86 -4.51 3.72
N LEU A 20 -6.15 -4.70 3.62
CA LEU A 20 -7.02 -4.01 2.67
C LEU A 20 -8.32 -3.63 3.35
N SER A 21 -8.72 -2.35 3.28
CA SER A 21 -10.07 -1.94 3.63
C SER A 21 -11.06 -2.18 2.49
N THR A 22 -12.33 -2.34 2.83
CA THR A 22 -13.45 -2.20 1.90
C THR A 22 -14.43 -1.17 2.42
N GLN A 23 -15.00 -0.36 1.52
CA GLN A 23 -15.94 0.68 1.89
C GLN A 23 -17.38 0.14 2.00
N ALA A 24 -18.19 0.79 2.83
CA ALA A 24 -19.58 0.42 2.99
C ALA A 24 -20.36 0.51 1.67
N ARG A 25 -21.26 -0.43 1.46
CA ARG A 25 -22.22 -0.47 0.34
C ARG A 25 -23.61 -0.85 0.85
N PRO A 26 -24.69 -0.62 0.09
CA PRO A 26 -26.02 -1.07 0.48
C PRO A 26 -26.01 -2.55 0.88
N GLY A 27 -26.36 -2.83 2.14
CA GLY A 27 -26.39 -4.18 2.71
C GLY A 27 -25.03 -4.79 3.07
N GLN A 28 -23.92 -4.07 2.91
CA GLN A 28 -22.58 -4.51 3.26
C GLN A 28 -21.87 -3.43 4.08
N PRO A 29 -21.53 -3.69 5.35
CA PRO A 29 -20.74 -2.76 6.14
C PRO A 29 -19.33 -2.60 5.58
N ALA A 30 -18.66 -1.50 5.92
CA ALA A 30 -17.23 -1.35 5.70
C ALA A 30 -16.44 -2.42 6.47
N ILE A 31 -15.28 -2.77 5.97
CA ILE A 31 -14.31 -3.61 6.67
C ILE A 31 -13.01 -2.81 6.78
N ASP A 32 -12.54 -2.60 7.98
CA ASP A 32 -11.32 -1.89 8.25
C ASP A 32 -10.11 -2.82 8.03
N ALA A 33 -9.05 -2.32 7.38
CA ALA A 33 -7.85 -3.10 7.14
C ALA A 33 -7.21 -3.57 8.46
N ARG A 34 -7.25 -2.73 9.50
CA ARG A 34 -6.74 -3.03 10.83
C ARG A 34 -7.42 -4.23 11.51
N ASP A 35 -8.69 -4.49 11.21
CA ASP A 35 -9.47 -5.58 11.79
C ASP A 35 -9.23 -6.93 11.08
N ARG A 36 -8.57 -6.91 9.94
CA ARG A 36 -8.32 -8.11 9.13
C ARG A 36 -7.04 -8.83 9.47
N ILE A 37 -6.10 -8.17 10.13
CA ILE A 37 -4.72 -8.63 10.24
C ILE A 37 -4.39 -9.36 11.55
N GLY A 38 -5.40 -9.69 12.36
CA GLY A 38 -5.17 -10.32 13.67
C GLY A 38 -4.67 -9.33 14.71
N THR A 39 -3.98 -9.83 15.72
CA THR A 39 -3.60 -9.03 16.91
C THR A 39 -2.10 -8.77 17.04
N GLY A 40 -1.26 -9.45 16.25
CA GLY A 40 0.20 -9.38 16.35
C GLY A 40 0.77 -10.30 17.45
N PRO A 41 2.05 -10.23 17.77
CA PRO A 41 3.05 -9.39 17.11
C PRO A 41 3.42 -9.87 15.69
N TRP A 42 3.82 -8.95 14.84
CA TRP A 42 4.24 -9.28 13.47
C TRP A 42 5.72 -9.05 13.27
N TYR A 43 6.32 -9.97 12.54
CA TYR A 43 7.73 -9.96 12.18
C TYR A 43 7.87 -10.03 10.66
N ASN A 44 8.93 -9.43 10.13
CA ASN A 44 9.26 -9.57 8.71
C ASN A 44 9.99 -10.90 8.43
N PHE A 45 10.37 -11.12 7.18
CA PHE A 45 11.09 -12.32 6.74
C PHE A 45 12.38 -12.60 7.53
N ASP A 46 13.10 -11.56 7.95
CA ASP A 46 14.33 -11.67 8.72
C ASP A 46 14.10 -11.83 10.24
N GLY A 47 12.85 -11.99 10.68
CA GLY A 47 12.51 -12.10 12.09
C GLY A 47 12.58 -10.78 12.86
N ILE A 48 12.63 -9.64 12.18
CA ILE A 48 12.60 -8.31 12.81
C ILE A 48 11.16 -7.94 13.11
N MET A 49 10.85 -7.62 14.36
CA MET A 49 9.51 -7.20 14.77
C MET A 49 9.11 -5.88 14.09
N ILE A 50 8.02 -5.91 13.36
CA ILE A 50 7.42 -4.73 12.72
C ILE A 50 6.53 -3.95 13.70
N ALA A 51 5.65 -4.64 14.39
CA ALA A 51 4.82 -4.09 15.44
C ALA A 51 4.39 -5.19 16.42
N ARG A 52 4.17 -4.84 17.69
CA ARG A 52 3.73 -5.80 18.72
C ARG A 52 2.22 -6.06 18.70
N ASP A 53 1.44 -5.09 18.24
CA ASP A 53 -0.02 -5.14 18.21
C ASP A 53 -0.59 -4.10 17.23
N VAL A 54 -1.90 -4.11 17.02
CA VAL A 54 -2.62 -3.20 16.12
C VAL A 54 -2.43 -1.74 16.52
N ALA A 55 -2.49 -1.43 17.81
CA ALA A 55 -2.33 -0.06 18.30
C ALA A 55 -0.91 0.48 18.03
N HIS A 56 0.12 -0.34 18.21
CA HIS A 56 1.50 0.02 17.89
C HIS A 56 1.69 0.19 16.36
N LEU A 57 1.08 -0.68 15.56
CA LEU A 57 1.20 -0.61 14.10
C LEU A 57 0.66 0.72 13.55
N HIS A 58 -0.44 1.22 14.11
CA HIS A 58 -1.12 2.44 13.65
C HIS A 58 -0.77 3.71 14.45
N GLY A 59 -0.12 3.57 15.61
CA GLY A 59 0.21 4.71 16.45
C GLY A 59 -1.01 5.31 17.16
N ASP A 60 -1.87 4.47 17.73
CA ASP A 60 -3.18 4.86 18.28
C ASP A 60 -3.10 5.79 19.51
N THR A 61 -1.92 5.93 20.12
CA THR A 61 -1.65 6.93 21.16
C THR A 61 -0.48 7.84 20.76
N ILE A 62 -0.36 9.00 21.42
CA ILE A 62 0.75 9.93 21.18
C ILE A 62 2.11 9.23 21.37
N GLU A 63 2.24 8.40 22.41
CA GLU A 63 3.45 7.64 22.69
C GLU A 63 3.75 6.64 21.58
N LEU A 64 2.74 5.88 21.13
CA LEU A 64 2.88 4.92 20.04
C LEU A 64 3.13 5.60 18.69
N ALA A 65 2.49 6.73 18.43
CA ALA A 65 2.74 7.51 17.23
C ALA A 65 4.17 8.07 17.18
N ARG A 66 4.72 8.49 18.33
CA ARG A 66 6.12 8.94 18.45
C ARG A 66 7.13 7.79 18.36
N LEU A 67 6.79 6.62 18.91
CA LEU A 67 7.61 5.43 18.81
C LEU A 67 7.66 4.96 17.35
N GLY A 68 6.50 4.97 16.67
CA GLY A 68 6.31 4.45 15.32
C GLY A 68 6.44 2.93 15.26
N ASN A 69 5.84 2.33 14.25
CA ASN A 69 6.11 0.95 13.91
C ASN A 69 7.48 0.84 13.19
N ASN A 70 8.00 -0.37 13.08
CA ASN A 70 9.32 -0.61 12.50
C ASN A 70 9.27 -0.93 11.00
N LEU A 71 8.19 -0.55 10.31
CA LEU A 71 8.12 -0.67 8.86
C LEU A 71 8.88 0.49 8.21
N THR A 72 10.00 0.16 7.60
CA THR A 72 10.95 1.10 7.02
C THR A 72 11.47 0.57 5.69
N LYS A 73 12.29 1.36 5.00
CA LYS A 73 13.00 0.93 3.79
C LYS A 73 13.74 -0.41 3.95
N ARG A 74 14.30 -0.68 5.13
CA ARG A 74 15.10 -1.89 5.37
C ARG A 74 14.29 -3.07 5.87
N THR A 75 13.14 -2.82 6.45
CA THR A 75 12.31 -3.85 7.08
C THR A 75 11.06 -4.20 6.27
N GLY A 76 10.69 -3.36 5.28
CA GLY A 76 9.65 -3.67 4.30
C GLY A 76 10.17 -4.68 3.27
N LEU A 77 10.06 -5.97 3.61
CA LEU A 77 10.57 -7.07 2.80
C LEU A 77 9.44 -7.77 2.03
N THR A 78 9.79 -8.33 0.89
CA THR A 78 8.91 -9.23 0.15
C THR A 78 8.84 -10.60 0.84
N GLU A 79 7.97 -11.49 0.35
CA GLU A 79 7.85 -12.89 0.77
C GLU A 79 9.14 -13.72 0.56
N LYS A 80 10.11 -13.17 -0.16
CA LYS A 80 11.44 -13.77 -0.43
C LYS A 80 12.57 -13.06 0.31
N GLY A 81 12.27 -12.22 1.29
CA GLY A 81 13.28 -11.47 2.04
C GLY A 81 13.96 -10.34 1.26
N GLN A 82 13.44 -9.95 0.10
CA GLN A 82 14.01 -8.87 -0.69
C GLN A 82 13.45 -7.53 -0.26
N ILE A 83 14.31 -6.51 -0.19
CA ILE A 83 13.89 -5.13 0.06
C ILE A 83 12.97 -4.66 -1.09
N VAL A 84 11.82 -4.09 -0.75
CA VAL A 84 10.95 -3.44 -1.73
C VAL A 84 11.67 -2.23 -2.32
N PRO A 85 11.93 -2.20 -3.64
CA PRO A 85 12.59 -1.08 -4.27
C PRO A 85 11.76 0.20 -4.10
N GLY A 86 12.38 1.26 -3.64
CA GLY A 86 11.77 2.55 -3.41
C GLY A 86 12.42 3.68 -4.19
N LEU A 87 11.99 4.89 -3.93
CA LEU A 87 12.42 6.08 -4.66
C LEU A 87 13.94 6.29 -4.64
N ASN A 88 14.60 5.97 -3.53
CA ASN A 88 16.05 6.13 -3.38
C ASN A 88 16.89 5.01 -4.01
N ASP A 89 16.27 3.96 -4.52
CA ASP A 89 16.98 2.89 -5.25
C ASP A 89 17.13 3.23 -6.73
N TYR A 90 16.61 4.35 -7.10
CA TYR A 90 16.67 4.86 -8.44
C TYR A 90 18.09 5.32 -8.78
N LYS A 91 18.79 4.57 -9.61
CA LYS A 91 20.08 4.98 -10.16
C LYS A 91 19.84 5.67 -11.49
N HIS A 92 19.98 6.98 -11.48
CA HIS A 92 19.85 7.81 -12.68
C HIS A 92 21.15 7.77 -13.50
N PRO A 93 21.13 7.34 -14.76
CA PRO A 93 22.25 7.57 -15.66
C PRO A 93 21.99 8.81 -16.50
N GLN A 94 22.09 9.99 -15.92
CA GLN A 94 22.07 11.31 -16.60
C GLN A 94 20.73 11.85 -17.16
N ASP A 95 20.37 12.98 -16.66
CA ASP A 95 19.71 14.18 -17.23
C ASP A 95 18.26 14.14 -17.70
N ASP A 96 17.61 13.06 -18.05
CA ASP A 96 16.19 13.05 -18.35
C ASP A 96 15.41 12.01 -17.53
N VAL A 97 14.97 12.44 -16.34
CA VAL A 97 14.20 11.62 -15.40
C VAL A 97 12.93 11.03 -16.05
N TRP A 98 12.29 11.79 -16.91
CA TRP A 98 10.99 11.39 -17.47
C TRP A 98 11.11 10.38 -18.62
N GLU A 99 12.12 10.49 -19.44
CA GLU A 99 12.37 9.52 -20.52
C GLU A 99 12.84 8.18 -19.91
N TYR A 100 13.72 8.23 -18.92
CA TYR A 100 14.16 7.07 -18.19
C TYR A 100 13.00 6.34 -17.50
N VAL A 101 12.09 7.09 -16.88
CA VAL A 101 10.88 6.56 -16.23
C VAL A 101 10.00 5.80 -17.21
N ARG A 102 9.94 6.19 -18.47
CA ARG A 102 9.13 5.52 -19.49
C ARG A 102 9.80 4.31 -20.14
N THR A 103 11.11 4.28 -20.22
CA THR A 103 11.84 3.32 -21.04
C THR A 103 12.58 2.23 -20.27
N THR A 104 12.80 2.41 -18.95
CA THR A 104 13.57 1.47 -18.15
C THR A 104 12.68 0.61 -17.27
N PRO A 105 12.97 -0.70 -17.09
CA PRO A 105 12.29 -1.52 -16.09
C PRO A 105 12.49 -0.90 -14.71
N TYR A 106 11.39 -0.48 -14.11
CA TYR A 106 11.40 0.28 -12.88
C TYR A 106 12.15 -0.37 -11.76
N THR A 107 13.00 0.40 -11.11
CA THR A 107 13.54 0.07 -9.80
C THR A 107 12.56 0.44 -8.68
N ASN A 108 11.82 1.55 -8.78
CA ASN A 108 10.83 1.94 -7.79
C ASN A 108 9.53 1.10 -7.89
N ARG A 109 9.11 0.47 -6.77
CA ARG A 109 7.93 -0.38 -6.66
C ARG A 109 7.27 -0.27 -5.29
N HIS A 110 7.40 0.89 -4.65
CA HIS A 110 7.08 1.07 -3.24
C HIS A 110 5.61 1.39 -2.94
N GLU A 111 4.77 1.56 -3.94
CA GLU A 111 3.34 1.76 -3.72
C GLU A 111 2.65 0.45 -3.38
N ILE A 112 2.08 0.39 -2.18
CA ILE A 112 1.35 -0.75 -1.65
C ILE A 112 -0.11 -0.39 -1.52
N LEU A 113 -1.00 -1.17 -2.12
CA LEU A 113 -2.44 -0.98 -2.03
C LEU A 113 -2.94 -1.23 -0.62
N THR A 114 -3.79 -0.35 -0.10
CA THR A 114 -4.36 -0.46 1.25
C THR A 114 -5.84 -0.11 1.32
N GLY A 115 -6.27 0.91 0.61
CA GLY A 115 -7.64 1.44 0.67
C GLY A 115 -8.01 1.98 2.05
N SER A 116 -7.04 2.30 2.91
CA SER A 116 -7.28 2.66 4.30
C SER A 116 -6.82 4.06 4.66
N GLN A 117 -7.44 4.63 5.69
CA GLN A 117 -7.00 5.83 6.39
C GLN A 117 -5.75 5.55 7.22
N LEU A 118 -5.14 6.60 7.78
CA LEU A 118 -3.91 6.51 8.59
C LEU A 118 -4.04 5.56 9.79
N ASP A 119 -5.21 5.55 10.42
CA ASP A 119 -5.52 4.69 11.56
C ASP A 119 -5.90 3.26 11.16
N GLY A 120 -5.90 2.94 9.87
CA GLY A 120 -6.25 1.63 9.34
C GLY A 120 -7.73 1.39 9.13
N THR A 121 -8.59 2.39 9.37
CA THR A 121 -10.03 2.30 9.10
C THR A 121 -10.35 2.53 7.61
N ALA A 122 -11.52 2.10 7.18
CA ALA A 122 -12.01 2.37 5.83
C ALA A 122 -12.36 3.85 5.64
N PHE A 123 -12.18 4.36 4.44
CA PHE A 123 -12.72 5.67 4.08
C PHE A 123 -14.26 5.66 4.05
N PRO A 124 -14.89 6.82 4.31
CA PRO A 124 -16.32 7.00 4.04
C PRO A 124 -16.65 6.69 2.57
N SER A 125 -17.89 6.24 2.32
CA SER A 125 -18.30 5.69 1.01
C SER A 125 -18.63 6.72 -0.07
N GLU A 126 -18.51 8.01 0.23
CA GLU A 126 -18.82 9.09 -0.72
C GLU A 126 -17.80 9.18 -1.87
N LEU A 127 -16.59 8.71 -1.65
CA LEU A 127 -15.52 8.63 -2.63
C LEU A 127 -14.94 7.22 -2.65
N ASP A 128 -14.64 6.70 -3.83
CA ASP A 128 -14.01 5.38 -3.93
C ASP A 128 -12.50 5.46 -3.76
N TYR A 129 -11.99 4.80 -2.70
CA TYR A 129 -10.56 4.63 -2.40
C TYR A 129 -10.10 3.18 -2.46
N THR A 130 -10.93 2.29 -2.98
CA THR A 130 -10.73 0.85 -2.94
C THR A 130 -10.88 0.18 -4.31
N CYS A 131 -10.89 0.96 -5.39
CA CYS A 131 -11.14 0.42 -6.71
C CYS A 131 -12.41 -0.45 -6.74
N ASP A 132 -13.54 0.13 -6.32
CA ASP A 132 -14.82 -0.55 -6.25
C ASP A 132 -14.77 -1.81 -5.36
N ASN A 133 -14.21 -1.66 -4.15
CA ASN A 133 -13.94 -2.77 -3.23
C ASN A 133 -13.14 -3.90 -3.90
N TRP A 134 -12.09 -3.51 -4.63
CA TRP A 134 -11.13 -4.39 -5.30
C TRP A 134 -11.71 -5.20 -6.47
N THR A 135 -12.81 -4.73 -7.05
CA THR A 135 -13.47 -5.37 -8.20
C THR A 135 -13.28 -4.62 -9.52
N SER A 136 -12.84 -3.37 -9.48
CA SER A 136 -12.59 -2.54 -10.66
C SER A 136 -11.18 -2.77 -11.22
N ASN A 137 -11.11 -2.81 -12.55
CA ASN A 137 -9.86 -2.75 -13.32
C ASN A 137 -9.94 -1.61 -14.35
N ALA A 138 -10.62 -0.52 -13.99
CA ALA A 138 -10.86 0.59 -14.90
C ALA A 138 -9.65 1.52 -15.02
N ASP A 139 -9.33 1.89 -16.23
CA ASP A 139 -8.40 2.99 -16.50
C ASP A 139 -9.06 4.34 -16.18
N PRO A 140 -8.26 5.35 -15.79
CA PRO A 140 -8.78 6.68 -15.64
C PRO A 140 -9.27 7.20 -16.98
N GLU A 141 -10.47 7.79 -17.01
CA GLU A 141 -10.93 8.53 -18.18
C GLU A 141 -9.96 9.69 -18.48
N PRO A 142 -9.61 9.93 -19.76
CA PRO A 142 -8.80 11.07 -20.14
C PRO A 142 -9.44 12.38 -19.66
N GLY A 143 -8.75 13.12 -18.83
CA GLY A 143 -9.23 14.40 -18.31
C GLY A 143 -8.15 15.47 -18.38
N PRO A 144 -8.52 16.77 -18.42
CA PRO A 144 -7.59 17.88 -18.67
C PRO A 144 -6.50 18.06 -17.59
N ASN A 145 -6.54 17.35 -16.49
CA ASN A 145 -5.61 17.51 -15.36
C ASN A 145 -4.79 16.24 -15.06
N GLN A 146 -4.35 15.51 -16.07
CA GLN A 146 -3.51 14.31 -15.89
C GLN A 146 -2.05 14.62 -15.49
N GLY A 147 -1.68 15.87 -15.28
CA GLY A 147 -0.29 16.32 -15.12
C GLY A 147 0.19 16.51 -13.68
N GLY A 148 -0.60 16.28 -12.67
CA GLY A 148 -0.16 16.48 -11.30
C GLY A 148 0.07 15.13 -10.59
N MET A 149 1.26 14.93 -10.03
CA MET A 149 1.42 14.08 -8.85
C MET A 149 0.67 14.75 -7.68
N GLY A 150 -0.61 15.01 -7.89
CA GLY A 150 -1.49 15.62 -6.91
C GLY A 150 -1.88 14.56 -5.90
N MET A 151 -1.61 14.86 -4.66
CA MET A 151 -2.13 14.14 -3.53
C MET A 151 -3.62 13.85 -3.70
N GLY A 152 -3.89 12.72 -4.21
CA GLY A 152 -4.90 11.73 -3.90
C GLY A 152 -6.25 12.08 -4.16
N LEU A 153 -6.87 12.93 -4.54
CA LEU A 153 -8.32 12.97 -4.64
C LEU A 153 -8.75 13.37 -6.05
N TYR A 154 -9.02 12.38 -6.87
CA TYR A 154 -9.83 12.60 -8.06
C TYR A 154 -11.29 12.28 -7.69
N PRO A 155 -12.07 13.26 -7.19
CA PRO A 155 -13.47 13.03 -6.84
C PRO A 155 -14.21 12.45 -8.03
N GLY A 156 -14.91 11.35 -7.81
CA GLY A 156 -15.74 10.71 -8.83
C GLY A 156 -15.02 9.76 -9.78
N ARG A 157 -13.77 9.38 -9.49
CA ARG A 157 -13.05 8.33 -10.23
C ARG A 157 -12.65 7.18 -9.31
N PRO A 158 -12.81 5.92 -9.75
CA PRO A 158 -12.31 4.80 -8.98
C PRO A 158 -10.78 4.88 -8.88
N ASN A 159 -10.26 4.79 -7.68
CA ASN A 159 -8.84 4.73 -7.37
C ASN A 159 -8.64 3.89 -6.10
N ALA A 160 -7.40 3.56 -5.77
CA ALA A 160 -7.07 2.91 -4.52
C ALA A 160 -6.13 3.78 -3.70
N GLN A 161 -6.37 3.90 -2.40
CA GLN A 161 -5.40 4.49 -1.49
C GLN A 161 -4.19 3.55 -1.37
N ILE A 162 -2.99 4.15 -1.34
CA ILE A 162 -1.73 3.44 -1.19
C ILE A 162 -0.89 3.99 -0.04
N GLY A 163 0.09 3.21 0.39
CA GLY A 163 1.14 3.64 1.30
C GLY A 163 2.53 3.24 0.83
N PHE A 164 3.55 3.73 1.53
CA PHE A 164 4.96 3.51 1.20
C PHE A 164 5.70 2.79 2.34
N PRO A 165 6.18 1.55 2.16
CA PRO A 165 6.93 0.86 3.21
C PRO A 165 8.23 1.59 3.58
N ASP A 166 8.84 2.31 2.64
CA ASP A 166 10.03 3.12 2.86
C ASP A 166 9.73 4.54 3.38
N ARG A 167 8.45 4.91 3.53
CA ARG A 167 7.98 6.23 3.97
C ARG A 167 8.59 7.40 3.20
N ASN A 168 8.95 7.18 1.96
CA ASN A 168 9.60 8.17 1.11
C ASN A 168 8.88 8.29 -0.23
N GLY A 169 8.24 9.42 -0.46
CA GLY A 169 7.50 9.66 -1.70
C GLY A 169 6.64 10.89 -1.65
N GLY A 170 5.87 11.09 -2.69
CA GLY A 170 4.85 12.14 -2.77
C GLY A 170 3.69 11.84 -1.80
N GLY A 171 3.16 12.86 -1.20
CA GLY A 171 2.16 12.76 -0.15
C GLY A 171 2.77 12.92 1.25
N ASP A 172 2.18 12.29 2.24
CA ASP A 172 2.61 12.40 3.64
C ASP A 172 3.65 11.37 4.08
N GLY A 173 4.08 10.48 3.17
CA GLY A 173 5.04 9.42 3.49
C GLY A 173 4.51 8.34 4.44
N SER A 174 3.19 8.21 4.56
CA SER A 174 2.58 7.16 5.38
C SER A 174 2.82 5.77 4.81
N TRP A 175 3.01 4.80 5.69
CA TRP A 175 3.15 3.41 5.28
C TRP A 175 1.85 2.82 4.70
N ASN A 176 0.69 3.33 5.12
CA ASN A 176 -0.62 2.77 4.75
C ASN A 176 -1.59 3.76 4.10
N SER A 177 -1.34 5.07 4.15
CA SER A 177 -2.30 6.07 3.64
C SER A 177 -1.58 7.32 3.16
N SER A 178 -0.98 7.27 1.98
CA SER A 178 -0.21 8.37 1.41
C SER A 178 -0.96 9.13 0.32
N HIS A 179 -1.34 8.47 -0.76
CA HIS A 179 -2.14 9.07 -1.84
C HIS A 179 -2.94 8.01 -2.61
N GLY A 180 -3.85 8.44 -3.48
CA GLY A 180 -4.59 7.57 -4.37
C GLY A 180 -3.82 7.21 -5.65
N THR A 181 -4.13 6.05 -6.22
CA THR A 181 -3.66 5.65 -7.55
C THR A 181 -4.33 6.48 -8.64
N ARG A 182 -3.77 6.48 -9.85
CA ARG A 182 -4.40 7.18 -10.99
C ARG A 182 -5.61 6.46 -11.55
N GLY A 183 -5.81 5.21 -11.22
CA GLY A 183 -6.89 4.32 -11.62
C GLY A 183 -6.67 2.94 -11.05
N CYS A 184 -7.44 1.97 -11.52
CA CYS A 184 -7.49 0.63 -10.95
C CYS A 184 -6.87 -0.45 -11.85
N SER A 185 -6.60 -0.14 -13.13
CA SER A 185 -5.93 -1.08 -14.02
C SER A 185 -4.44 -1.22 -13.68
N GLN A 186 -3.84 -2.32 -14.10
CA GLN A 186 -2.40 -2.53 -13.97
C GLN A 186 -1.59 -1.40 -14.62
N THR A 187 -2.06 -0.88 -15.74
CA THR A 187 -1.45 0.27 -16.43
C THR A 187 -1.52 1.53 -15.58
N ALA A 188 -2.68 1.83 -15.00
CA ALA A 188 -2.87 2.99 -14.14
C ALA A 188 -2.04 2.92 -12.84
N LEU A 189 -1.93 1.72 -12.23
CA LEU A 189 -1.05 1.47 -11.08
C LEU A 189 0.43 1.71 -11.46
N ALA A 190 0.85 1.25 -12.62
CA ALA A 190 2.23 1.43 -13.07
C ALA A 190 2.61 2.91 -13.32
N MET A 191 1.63 3.77 -13.60
CA MET A 191 1.85 5.21 -13.82
C MET A 191 2.35 5.95 -12.57
N THR A 192 2.12 5.42 -11.39
CA THR A 192 2.57 5.97 -10.11
C THR A 192 3.58 5.07 -9.40
N HIS A 193 4.23 4.15 -10.13
CA HIS A 193 5.21 3.19 -9.61
C HIS A 193 4.61 2.05 -8.78
N GLY A 194 3.31 1.84 -8.84
CA GLY A 194 2.63 0.68 -8.29
C GLY A 194 2.75 -0.53 -9.22
N VAL A 195 2.63 -1.71 -8.66
CA VAL A 195 2.53 -2.98 -9.39
C VAL A 195 1.49 -3.92 -8.77
N GLY A 196 0.58 -3.36 -7.96
CA GLY A 196 -0.44 -4.14 -7.26
C GLY A 196 0.09 -4.92 -6.06
N LYS A 197 1.12 -4.44 -5.37
CA LYS A 197 1.63 -5.06 -4.15
C LYS A 197 0.66 -4.85 -2.99
N LEU A 198 0.68 -5.81 -2.05
CA LEU A 198 -0.11 -5.83 -0.84
C LEU A 198 0.80 -6.01 0.37
N TYR A 199 0.43 -5.47 1.52
CA TYR A 199 0.94 -5.94 2.80
C TYR A 199 0.20 -7.22 3.18
N CYS A 200 0.94 -8.26 3.51
CA CYS A 200 0.41 -9.54 3.96
C CYS A 200 0.79 -9.77 5.42
N PHE A 201 -0.19 -10.07 6.24
CA PHE A 201 -0.02 -10.29 7.67
C PHE A 201 -0.46 -11.70 8.06
N ALA A 202 0.32 -12.37 8.90
CA ALA A 202 -0.13 -13.57 9.59
C ALA A 202 -1.14 -13.18 10.67
N ILE A 203 -2.27 -13.88 10.73
CA ILE A 203 -3.39 -13.54 11.63
C ILE A 203 -3.53 -14.47 12.84
N ASP A 204 -2.72 -15.51 12.91
CA ASP A 204 -2.67 -16.55 13.96
C ASP A 204 -1.25 -16.75 14.50
#